data_767bea8e7e37b93ec53ae5eeb42d2b46
#
_entry.id   767bea8e7e37b93ec53ae5eeb42d2b46
#
_cell.length_a   1.000
_cell.length_b   1.000
_cell.length_c   1.000
_cell.angle_alpha   90.00
_cell.angle_beta   90.00
_cell.angle_gamma   90.00
#
_symmetry.space_group_name_H-M   'P 1'
#
loop_
_entity.id
_entity.type
_entity.pdbx_description
1 polymer ?
#
loop_
_entity_poly.entity_id
_entity_poly.type
_entity_poly.pdbx_seq_one_letter_code
_entity_poly.pdbx_strand_id
1 'polypeptide(L)'
;MSFRDNLQHLRATRNMTQEQLAMLLGVSRQSVTKWEAEKSYPEMDKLIKICQLFDCTLDDLVTGDLTQRPSEEPSVPGGPAADVCGYDEHARDFATRISTGTALCVLSVVPTVLLGGQVNVSFGVLSISNSDTLGILLLFALIATGCAFLIPAGLSHAAFKREHPYVEDFYTTEDRHKARELLSGCVTFGVILVLAGVGLMALLSETWGEGPACAMFLTLTAIATWLFVWGGMTYSRLDIDAYNNGAAEDLSDQEIDALSLSEEERIRLRQSRDQSRRVGRACEIIMLVATIVGLAWLFLGRALTPADADPAAVSLASHFWLSWVFGGIACAIAVIVLNPRP
;
A
#
# COMPACT_ATOMS: atom_id res chain seq x y z
N MET A 1 -16.68 0.19 -43.89
CA MET A 1 -16.92 0.98 -42.67
C MET A 1 -15.89 2.09 -42.57
N SER A 2 -16.13 3.16 -41.81
CA SER A 2 -15.11 4.20 -41.63
C SER A 2 -14.11 3.82 -40.53
N PHE A 3 -12.93 4.42 -40.53
CA PHE A 3 -11.93 4.28 -39.45
C PHE A 3 -12.57 4.50 -38.06
N ARG A 4 -13.46 5.47 -37.95
CA ARG A 4 -14.22 5.77 -36.74
C ARG A 4 -15.01 4.55 -36.25
N ASP A 5 -15.79 3.94 -37.16
CA ASP A 5 -16.68 2.83 -36.80
C ASP A 5 -15.84 1.62 -36.34
N ASN A 6 -14.74 1.35 -37.04
CA ASN A 6 -13.80 0.30 -36.67
C ASN A 6 -13.15 0.57 -35.29
N LEU A 7 -12.67 1.79 -35.04
CA LEU A 7 -12.05 2.16 -33.77
C LEU A 7 -13.03 2.04 -32.60
N GLN A 8 -14.27 2.54 -32.79
CA GLN A 8 -15.33 2.41 -31.76
C GLN A 8 -15.69 0.94 -31.53
N HIS A 9 -15.79 0.15 -32.59
CA HIS A 9 -16.07 -1.29 -32.51
C HIS A 9 -14.96 -2.03 -31.73
N LEU A 10 -13.67 -1.83 -32.10
CA LEU A 10 -12.54 -2.45 -31.43
C LEU A 10 -12.46 -2.08 -29.97
N ARG A 11 -12.69 -0.81 -29.65
CA ARG A 11 -12.73 -0.35 -28.26
C ARG A 11 -13.89 -0.97 -27.48
N ALA A 12 -15.10 -0.98 -28.06
CA ALA A 12 -16.27 -1.58 -27.46
C ALA A 12 -16.11 -3.09 -27.23
N THR A 13 -15.53 -3.80 -28.20
CA THR A 13 -15.29 -5.26 -28.11
C THR A 13 -14.37 -5.62 -26.94
N ARG A 14 -13.44 -4.72 -26.56
CA ARG A 14 -12.55 -4.90 -25.40
C ARG A 14 -13.03 -4.17 -24.15
N ASN A 15 -14.27 -3.66 -24.13
CA ASN A 15 -14.87 -2.89 -23.02
C ASN A 15 -14.01 -1.70 -22.54
N MET A 16 -13.26 -1.08 -23.47
CA MET A 16 -12.39 0.04 -23.14
C MET A 16 -13.15 1.37 -23.20
N THR A 17 -12.89 2.26 -22.24
CA THR A 17 -13.29 3.66 -22.33
C THR A 17 -12.37 4.44 -23.29
N GLN A 18 -12.81 5.63 -23.77
CA GLN A 18 -11.96 6.53 -24.56
C GLN A 18 -10.69 6.93 -23.78
N GLU A 19 -10.81 7.04 -22.48
CA GLU A 19 -9.72 7.37 -21.55
C GLU A 19 -8.66 6.28 -21.52
N GLN A 20 -9.09 5.02 -21.35
CA GLN A 20 -8.21 3.85 -21.34
C GLN A 20 -7.48 3.69 -22.66
N LEU A 21 -8.18 3.87 -23.79
CA LEU A 21 -7.55 3.82 -25.11
C LEU A 21 -6.52 4.94 -25.28
N ALA A 22 -6.84 6.15 -24.84
CA ALA A 22 -5.94 7.30 -24.88
C ALA A 22 -4.65 7.04 -24.08
N MET A 23 -4.78 6.45 -22.89
CA MET A 23 -3.67 6.10 -22.02
C MET A 23 -2.73 5.07 -22.68
N LEU A 24 -3.29 4.00 -23.25
CA LEU A 24 -2.51 2.96 -23.94
C LEU A 24 -1.77 3.49 -25.16
N LEU A 25 -2.36 4.45 -25.87
CA LEU A 25 -1.76 5.05 -27.06
C LEU A 25 -0.80 6.21 -26.72
N GLY A 26 -0.77 6.67 -25.46
CA GLY A 26 0.01 7.82 -25.05
C GLY A 26 -0.47 9.12 -25.70
N VAL A 27 -1.81 9.34 -25.73
CA VAL A 27 -2.45 10.53 -26.31
C VAL A 27 -3.50 11.09 -25.35
N SER A 28 -4.01 12.31 -25.62
CA SER A 28 -5.11 12.86 -24.84
C SER A 28 -6.45 12.19 -25.17
N ARG A 29 -7.37 12.08 -24.20
CA ARG A 29 -8.75 11.64 -24.42
C ARG A 29 -9.42 12.45 -25.53
N GLN A 30 -9.15 13.77 -25.58
CA GLN A 30 -9.66 14.65 -26.62
C GLN A 30 -9.23 14.23 -28.04
N SER A 31 -8.01 13.66 -28.18
CA SER A 31 -7.55 13.13 -29.46
C SER A 31 -8.39 11.93 -29.87
N VAL A 32 -8.61 10.97 -28.98
CA VAL A 32 -9.48 9.81 -29.25
C VAL A 32 -10.91 10.27 -29.55
N THR A 33 -11.46 11.20 -28.78
CA THR A 33 -12.81 11.76 -29.06
C THR A 33 -12.88 12.41 -30.43
N LYS A 34 -11.85 13.15 -30.86
CA LYS A 34 -11.80 13.76 -32.21
C LYS A 34 -11.70 12.72 -33.30
N TRP A 35 -10.96 11.63 -33.08
CA TRP A 35 -10.85 10.52 -34.03
C TRP A 35 -12.19 9.79 -34.19
N GLU A 36 -12.84 9.47 -33.08
CA GLU A 36 -14.17 8.84 -33.06
C GLU A 36 -15.31 9.78 -33.55
N ALA A 37 -15.05 11.09 -33.61
CA ALA A 37 -15.99 12.08 -34.17
C ALA A 37 -15.64 12.48 -35.63
N GLU A 38 -14.66 11.84 -36.26
CA GLU A 38 -14.15 12.15 -37.63
C GLU A 38 -13.65 13.60 -37.78
N LYS A 39 -13.29 14.27 -36.67
CA LYS A 39 -12.76 15.64 -36.67
C LYS A 39 -11.26 15.71 -36.90
N SER A 40 -10.54 14.62 -36.73
CA SER A 40 -9.11 14.47 -37.01
C SER A 40 -8.76 12.99 -37.19
N TYR A 41 -7.60 12.73 -37.80
CA TYR A 41 -7.04 11.39 -37.96
C TYR A 41 -5.79 11.22 -37.10
N PRO A 42 -5.53 10.01 -36.57
CA PRO A 42 -4.27 9.73 -35.85
C PRO A 42 -3.07 9.78 -36.79
N GLU A 43 -1.90 10.11 -36.24
CA GLU A 43 -0.63 9.99 -36.93
C GLU A 43 -0.27 8.51 -37.18
N MET A 44 0.61 8.25 -38.17
CA MET A 44 0.92 6.87 -38.60
C MET A 44 1.47 6.02 -37.44
N ASP A 45 2.27 6.60 -36.57
CA ASP A 45 2.80 5.89 -35.39
C ASP A 45 1.69 5.45 -34.41
N LYS A 46 0.64 6.22 -34.29
CA LYS A 46 -0.55 5.89 -33.48
C LYS A 46 -1.43 4.85 -34.15
N LEU A 47 -1.57 4.90 -35.49
CA LEU A 47 -2.28 3.88 -36.23
C LEU A 47 -1.60 2.51 -36.09
N ILE A 48 -0.26 2.46 -36.17
CA ILE A 48 0.52 1.23 -35.94
C ILE A 48 0.31 0.70 -34.53
N LYS A 49 0.33 1.59 -33.51
CA LYS A 49 0.06 1.19 -32.13
C LYS A 49 -1.37 0.64 -31.94
N ILE A 50 -2.36 1.25 -32.59
CA ILE A 50 -3.74 0.75 -32.57
C ILE A 50 -3.80 -0.65 -33.18
N CYS A 51 -3.16 -0.88 -34.33
CA CYS A 51 -3.10 -2.19 -34.97
C CYS A 51 -2.43 -3.25 -34.06
N GLN A 52 -1.33 -2.90 -33.40
CA GLN A 52 -0.66 -3.78 -32.43
C GLN A 52 -1.52 -4.08 -31.20
N LEU A 53 -2.23 -3.06 -30.70
CA LEU A 53 -3.08 -3.19 -29.51
C LEU A 53 -4.28 -4.11 -29.78
N PHE A 54 -4.88 -4.02 -30.95
CA PHE A 54 -6.11 -4.74 -31.31
C PHE A 54 -5.89 -5.98 -32.20
N ASP A 55 -4.64 -6.29 -32.51
CA ASP A 55 -4.25 -7.42 -33.37
C ASP A 55 -4.99 -7.39 -34.73
N CYS A 56 -4.95 -6.25 -35.40
CA CYS A 56 -5.55 -6.02 -36.69
C CYS A 56 -4.54 -5.42 -37.68
N THR A 57 -4.79 -5.54 -38.98
CA THR A 57 -3.96 -4.89 -40.00
C THR A 57 -4.37 -3.44 -40.20
N LEU A 58 -3.47 -2.61 -40.73
CA LEU A 58 -3.77 -1.22 -41.04
C LEU A 58 -4.91 -1.08 -42.04
N ASP A 59 -4.95 -1.99 -42.99
CA ASP A 59 -5.96 -2.07 -44.06
C ASP A 59 -7.34 -2.38 -43.43
N ASP A 60 -7.39 -3.35 -42.52
CA ASP A 60 -8.63 -3.67 -41.76
C ASP A 60 -9.13 -2.47 -40.96
N LEU A 61 -8.21 -1.74 -40.30
CA LEU A 61 -8.56 -0.61 -39.45
C LEU A 61 -9.08 0.57 -40.26
N VAL A 62 -8.47 0.87 -41.41
CA VAL A 62 -8.76 2.10 -42.20
C VAL A 62 -9.85 1.90 -43.23
N THR A 63 -9.83 0.77 -43.93
CA THR A 63 -10.69 0.49 -45.11
C THR A 63 -11.60 -0.72 -44.92
N GLY A 64 -11.28 -1.61 -43.99
CA GLY A 64 -12.01 -2.86 -43.75
C GLY A 64 -13.33 -2.64 -42.99
N ASP A 65 -14.03 -3.74 -42.78
CA ASP A 65 -15.22 -3.82 -41.90
C ASP A 65 -14.95 -4.82 -40.79
N LEU A 66 -14.46 -4.31 -39.65
CA LEU A 66 -14.13 -5.11 -38.48
C LEU A 66 -15.39 -5.54 -37.69
N THR A 67 -16.55 -4.98 -38.00
CA THR A 67 -17.82 -5.34 -37.33
C THR A 67 -18.33 -6.72 -37.76
N GLN A 68 -17.87 -7.23 -38.91
CA GLN A 68 -18.23 -8.55 -39.44
C GLN A 68 -17.26 -9.67 -39.02
N ARG A 69 -16.14 -9.36 -38.35
CA ARG A 69 -15.32 -10.41 -37.72
C ARG A 69 -16.14 -11.07 -36.60
N PRO A 70 -16.27 -12.42 -36.61
CA PRO A 70 -16.90 -13.09 -35.46
C PRO A 70 -16.06 -12.73 -34.22
N SER A 71 -16.65 -11.93 -33.34
CA SER A 71 -16.06 -11.72 -32.03
C SER A 71 -15.99 -13.06 -31.33
N GLU A 72 -14.80 -13.48 -30.94
CA GLU A 72 -14.65 -14.51 -29.92
C GLU A 72 -15.30 -13.95 -28.65
N GLU A 73 -16.51 -14.41 -28.39
CA GLU A 73 -17.47 -14.07 -27.34
C GLU A 73 -17.91 -12.58 -27.25
N PRO A 74 -19.20 -12.30 -27.37
CA PRO A 74 -19.73 -10.95 -27.18
C PRO A 74 -19.59 -10.57 -25.70
N SER A 75 -18.60 -9.76 -25.38
CA SER A 75 -18.62 -9.04 -24.13
C SER A 75 -19.81 -8.09 -24.14
N VAL A 76 -20.73 -8.30 -23.22
CA VAL A 76 -21.97 -7.52 -23.04
C VAL A 76 -21.62 -6.03 -22.99
N PRO A 77 -22.28 -5.15 -23.79
CA PRO A 77 -22.10 -3.72 -23.70
C PRO A 77 -22.55 -3.27 -22.29
N GLY A 78 -21.62 -2.85 -21.46
CA GLY A 78 -21.88 -2.45 -20.09
C GLY A 78 -21.17 -3.33 -19.05
N GLY A 79 -20.23 -4.18 -19.46
CA GLY A 79 -19.34 -4.85 -18.51
C GLY A 79 -18.49 -3.83 -17.73
N PRO A 80 -18.08 -4.17 -16.50
CA PRO A 80 -17.23 -3.29 -15.71
C PRO A 80 -15.94 -2.96 -16.48
N ALA A 81 -15.39 -1.74 -16.27
CA ALA A 81 -14.11 -1.34 -16.82
C ALA A 81 -13.05 -2.42 -16.53
N ALA A 82 -12.22 -2.77 -17.51
CA ALA A 82 -11.19 -3.79 -17.32
C ALA A 82 -9.93 -3.16 -16.73
N ASP A 83 -9.22 -3.90 -15.90
CA ASP A 83 -7.88 -3.51 -15.42
C ASP A 83 -6.89 -3.56 -16.58
N VAL A 84 -6.62 -2.41 -17.17
CA VAL A 84 -5.76 -2.28 -18.38
C VAL A 84 -4.28 -2.18 -18.01
N CYS A 85 -3.95 -1.72 -16.82
CA CYS A 85 -2.57 -1.49 -16.37
C CYS A 85 -2.03 -2.58 -15.43
N GLY A 86 -2.84 -3.59 -15.09
CA GLY A 86 -2.44 -4.65 -14.14
C GLY A 86 -2.38 -4.17 -12.69
N TYR A 87 -3.16 -3.14 -12.35
CA TYR A 87 -3.20 -2.57 -11.00
C TYR A 87 -3.60 -3.60 -9.95
N ASP A 88 -4.62 -4.42 -10.23
CA ASP A 88 -5.14 -5.39 -9.25
C ASP A 88 -4.09 -6.48 -8.92
N GLU A 89 -3.38 -7.00 -9.93
CA GLU A 89 -2.30 -7.96 -9.73
C GLU A 89 -1.15 -7.33 -8.95
N HIS A 90 -0.71 -6.13 -9.35
CA HIS A 90 0.35 -5.38 -8.66
C HIS A 90 -0.02 -5.11 -7.19
N ALA A 91 -1.24 -4.67 -6.93
CA ALA A 91 -1.71 -4.35 -5.57
C ALA A 91 -1.80 -5.61 -4.67
N ARG A 92 -2.18 -6.78 -5.23
CA ARG A 92 -2.17 -8.06 -4.50
C ARG A 92 -0.76 -8.51 -4.14
N ASP A 93 0.16 -8.44 -5.10
CA ASP A 93 1.57 -8.81 -4.87
C ASP A 93 2.19 -7.88 -3.83
N PHE A 94 1.96 -6.58 -3.94
CA PHE A 94 2.38 -5.58 -2.98
C PHE A 94 1.83 -5.87 -1.57
N ALA A 95 0.52 -6.13 -1.44
CA ALA A 95 -0.11 -6.47 -0.16
C ALA A 95 0.53 -7.71 0.48
N THR A 96 0.81 -8.74 -0.32
CA THR A 96 1.42 -10.00 0.17
C THR A 96 2.86 -9.80 0.62
N ARG A 97 3.66 -9.03 -0.12
CA ARG A 97 5.06 -8.75 0.25
C ARG A 97 5.16 -7.88 1.50
N ILE A 98 4.34 -6.84 1.61
CA ILE A 98 4.32 -5.96 2.78
C ILE A 98 3.87 -6.72 4.04
N SER A 99 2.78 -7.50 3.96
CA SER A 99 2.30 -8.27 5.11
C SER A 99 3.31 -9.31 5.56
N THR A 100 3.96 -10.00 4.62
CA THR A 100 4.98 -11.01 4.93
C THR A 100 6.22 -10.36 5.55
N GLY A 101 6.72 -9.27 4.98
CA GLY A 101 7.86 -8.54 5.53
C GLY A 101 7.60 -8.00 6.93
N THR A 102 6.41 -7.44 7.16
CA THR A 102 5.99 -6.92 8.46
C THR A 102 5.90 -8.03 9.51
N ALA A 103 5.26 -9.16 9.16
CA ALA A 103 5.15 -10.31 10.06
C ALA A 103 6.51 -10.90 10.43
N LEU A 104 7.46 -10.97 9.47
CA LEU A 104 8.84 -11.40 9.74
C LEU A 104 9.57 -10.47 10.70
N CYS A 105 9.36 -9.16 10.58
CA CYS A 105 9.91 -8.19 11.54
C CYS A 105 9.37 -8.40 12.96
N VAL A 106 8.07 -8.70 13.12
CA VAL A 106 7.48 -9.02 14.43
C VAL A 106 8.02 -10.37 14.93
N LEU A 107 8.11 -11.38 14.07
CA LEU A 107 8.61 -12.72 14.41
C LEU A 107 10.09 -12.68 14.80
N SER A 108 10.86 -11.68 14.38
CA SER A 108 12.31 -11.58 14.65
C SER A 108 12.67 -11.55 16.13
N VAL A 109 11.74 -11.13 16.99
CA VAL A 109 11.95 -11.08 18.45
C VAL A 109 11.86 -12.48 19.09
N VAL A 110 11.17 -13.43 18.47
CA VAL A 110 10.91 -14.77 19.02
C VAL A 110 12.21 -15.53 19.36
N PRO A 111 13.23 -15.59 18.49
CA PRO A 111 14.48 -16.28 18.80
C PRO A 111 15.21 -15.71 20.03
N THR A 112 15.18 -14.39 20.24
CA THR A 112 15.82 -13.77 21.41
C THR A 112 15.15 -14.17 22.70
N VAL A 113 13.82 -14.29 22.69
CA VAL A 113 13.01 -14.70 23.85
C VAL A 113 13.18 -16.22 24.13
N LEU A 114 13.21 -17.04 23.08
CA LEU A 114 13.38 -18.50 23.23
C LEU A 114 14.79 -18.90 23.68
N LEU A 115 15.81 -18.21 23.18
CA LEU A 115 17.22 -18.52 23.44
C LEU A 115 17.78 -17.70 24.61
N GLY A 116 17.01 -16.76 25.16
CA GLY A 116 17.34 -16.00 26.37
C GLY A 116 17.45 -16.95 27.56
N GLY A 117 18.68 -17.42 27.84
CA GLY A 117 18.99 -18.39 28.89
C GLY A 117 20.22 -19.18 28.50
N GLN A 118 20.78 -19.94 29.42
CA GLN A 118 22.04 -20.63 29.21
C GLN A 118 21.89 -21.89 28.33
N VAL A 119 21.92 -21.72 27.01
CA VAL A 119 22.04 -22.83 26.05
C VAL A 119 23.33 -22.66 25.26
N ASN A 120 24.26 -23.62 25.38
CA ASN A 120 25.47 -23.67 24.58
C ASN A 120 25.16 -24.37 23.25
N VAL A 121 25.24 -23.62 22.13
CA VAL A 121 25.07 -24.17 20.79
C VAL A 121 26.43 -24.19 20.09
N SER A 122 26.89 -25.37 19.69
CA SER A 122 28.12 -25.55 18.90
C SER A 122 27.75 -25.90 17.46
N PHE A 123 28.16 -25.07 16.52
CA PHE A 123 28.03 -25.29 15.07
C PHE A 123 29.42 -25.46 14.46
N GLY A 124 29.88 -26.67 14.32
CA GLY A 124 31.22 -26.99 13.74
C GLY A 124 32.38 -26.29 14.45
N VAL A 125 33.08 -25.39 13.74
CA VAL A 125 34.23 -24.63 14.27
C VAL A 125 33.81 -23.41 15.11
N LEU A 126 32.57 -22.97 15.00
CA LEU A 126 31.98 -21.84 15.75
C LEU A 126 31.24 -22.37 16.97
N SER A 127 31.86 -22.26 18.14
CA SER A 127 31.19 -22.46 19.43
C SER A 127 30.66 -21.11 19.94
N ILE A 128 29.33 -20.88 19.83
CA ILE A 128 28.70 -19.75 20.44
C ILE A 128 28.35 -20.14 21.88
N SER A 129 29.16 -19.68 22.82
CA SER A 129 29.02 -20.00 24.24
C SER A 129 27.91 -19.18 24.94
N ASN A 130 27.29 -18.24 24.24
CA ASN A 130 26.16 -17.41 24.71
C ASN A 130 24.96 -17.55 23.77
N SER A 131 23.90 -18.18 24.24
CA SER A 131 22.64 -18.32 23.54
C SER A 131 22.01 -16.95 23.18
N ASP A 132 22.27 -15.93 23.98
CA ASP A 132 21.84 -14.56 23.72
C ASP A 132 22.41 -14.03 22.40
N THR A 133 23.69 -14.31 22.12
CA THR A 133 24.34 -13.91 20.86
C THR A 133 23.70 -14.58 19.65
N LEU A 134 23.34 -15.87 19.75
CA LEU A 134 22.64 -16.58 18.67
C LEU A 134 21.23 -16.01 18.47
N GLY A 135 20.51 -15.71 19.54
CA GLY A 135 19.19 -15.06 19.49
C GLY A 135 19.26 -13.72 18.76
N ILE A 136 20.26 -12.90 19.07
CA ILE A 136 20.48 -11.59 18.43
C ILE A 136 20.85 -11.77 16.94
N LEU A 137 21.70 -12.73 16.59
CA LEU A 137 22.04 -13.01 15.19
C LEU A 137 20.80 -13.42 14.38
N LEU A 138 19.95 -14.29 14.93
CA LEU A 138 18.70 -14.71 14.29
C LEU A 138 17.70 -13.54 14.18
N LEU A 139 17.63 -12.67 15.19
CA LEU A 139 16.83 -11.44 15.14
C LEU A 139 17.25 -10.59 13.94
N PHE A 140 18.53 -10.27 13.80
CA PHE A 140 19.01 -9.47 12.65
C PHE A 140 18.82 -10.18 11.32
N ALA A 141 18.98 -11.50 11.25
CA ALA A 141 18.75 -12.28 10.03
C ALA A 141 17.27 -12.21 9.60
N LEU A 142 16.33 -12.33 10.55
CA LEU A 142 14.89 -12.21 10.26
C LEU A 142 14.50 -10.79 9.89
N ILE A 143 15.04 -9.76 10.55
CA ILE A 143 14.82 -8.36 10.15
C ILE A 143 15.35 -8.12 8.73
N ALA A 144 16.59 -8.59 8.43
CA ALA A 144 17.14 -8.44 7.09
C ALA A 144 16.27 -9.13 6.02
N THR A 145 15.75 -10.33 6.35
CA THR A 145 14.81 -11.04 5.46
C THR A 145 13.51 -10.25 5.30
N GLY A 146 12.94 -9.70 6.38
CA GLY A 146 11.78 -8.82 6.32
C GLY A 146 12.03 -7.60 5.43
N CYS A 147 13.16 -6.91 5.60
CA CYS A 147 13.57 -5.79 4.77
C CYS A 147 13.75 -6.17 3.29
N ALA A 148 14.22 -7.39 2.99
CA ALA A 148 14.33 -7.90 1.62
C ALA A 148 12.97 -8.05 0.91
N PHE A 149 11.87 -8.21 1.65
CA PHE A 149 10.51 -8.13 1.12
C PHE A 149 10.00 -6.69 1.04
N LEU A 150 10.20 -5.88 2.09
CA LEU A 150 9.62 -4.55 2.21
C LEU A 150 10.24 -3.54 1.23
N ILE A 151 11.59 -3.53 1.11
CA ILE A 151 12.29 -2.53 0.29
C ILE A 151 11.97 -2.68 -1.21
N PRO A 152 12.10 -3.88 -1.82
CA PRO A 152 11.74 -4.03 -3.23
C PRO A 152 10.25 -3.80 -3.50
N ALA A 153 9.37 -4.21 -2.58
CA ALA A 153 7.93 -3.95 -2.70
C ALA A 153 7.63 -2.45 -2.73
N GLY A 154 8.22 -1.67 -1.81
CA GLY A 154 8.05 -0.22 -1.77
C GLY A 154 8.58 0.47 -3.02
N LEU A 155 9.78 0.08 -3.50
CA LEU A 155 10.37 0.64 -4.72
C LEU A 155 9.55 0.29 -5.97
N SER A 156 9.09 -0.97 -6.09
CA SER A 156 8.22 -1.42 -7.19
C SER A 156 6.90 -0.65 -7.20
N HIS A 157 6.29 -0.44 -6.03
CA HIS A 157 5.04 0.32 -5.91
C HIS A 157 5.25 1.80 -6.27
N ALA A 158 6.36 2.41 -5.85
CA ALA A 158 6.70 3.78 -6.23
C ALA A 158 6.95 3.94 -7.73
N ALA A 159 7.60 2.95 -8.37
CA ALA A 159 7.80 2.92 -9.82
C ALA A 159 6.44 2.79 -10.54
N PHE A 160 5.59 1.85 -10.10
CA PHE A 160 4.26 1.64 -10.66
C PHE A 160 3.39 2.91 -10.59
N LYS A 161 3.42 3.64 -9.46
CA LYS A 161 2.72 4.92 -9.30
C LYS A 161 3.18 5.99 -10.29
N ARG A 162 4.47 6.02 -10.62
CA ARG A 162 5.01 6.97 -11.61
C ARG A 162 4.62 6.63 -13.03
N GLU A 163 4.53 5.34 -13.36
CA GLU A 163 4.12 4.86 -14.69
C GLU A 163 2.60 4.99 -14.88
N HIS A 164 1.83 4.77 -13.81
CA HIS A 164 0.37 4.78 -13.82
C HIS A 164 -0.18 5.73 -12.74
N PRO A 165 -0.02 7.05 -12.91
CA PRO A 165 -0.43 8.04 -11.91
C PRO A 165 -1.94 8.19 -11.77
N TYR A 166 -2.70 7.65 -12.69
CA TYR A 166 -4.16 7.62 -12.67
C TYR A 166 -4.68 6.26 -13.16
N VAL A 167 -5.57 5.68 -12.38
CA VAL A 167 -6.25 4.43 -12.70
C VAL A 167 -7.76 4.68 -12.65
N GLU A 168 -8.50 4.21 -13.67
CA GLU A 168 -9.96 4.29 -13.68
C GLU A 168 -10.56 3.21 -12.76
N ASP A 169 -11.65 3.52 -12.06
CA ASP A 169 -12.30 2.56 -11.17
C ASP A 169 -13.01 1.47 -11.99
N PHE A 170 -12.51 0.25 -11.85
CA PHE A 170 -13.02 -0.94 -12.52
C PHE A 170 -13.65 -1.94 -11.55
N TYR A 171 -13.62 -1.67 -10.23
CA TYR A 171 -14.16 -2.59 -9.25
C TYR A 171 -15.67 -2.53 -9.14
N THR A 172 -16.29 -3.70 -9.13
CA THR A 172 -17.73 -3.84 -8.96
C THR A 172 -18.16 -3.68 -7.50
N THR A 173 -19.45 -3.43 -7.27
CA THR A 173 -20.03 -3.43 -5.92
C THR A 173 -19.88 -4.80 -5.24
N GLU A 174 -19.88 -5.88 -6.03
CA GLU A 174 -19.70 -7.24 -5.53
C GLU A 174 -18.25 -7.47 -5.04
N ASP A 175 -17.25 -6.97 -5.78
CA ASP A 175 -15.84 -7.05 -5.35
C ASP A 175 -15.61 -6.29 -4.04
N ARG A 176 -16.20 -5.10 -3.91
CA ARG A 176 -16.14 -4.31 -2.68
C ARG A 176 -16.82 -5.02 -1.50
N HIS A 177 -17.92 -5.73 -1.75
CA HIS A 177 -18.59 -6.53 -0.71
C HIS A 177 -17.72 -7.71 -0.25
N LYS A 178 -17.19 -8.50 -1.19
CA LYS A 178 -16.28 -9.63 -0.90
C LYS A 178 -15.04 -9.18 -0.12
N ALA A 179 -14.43 -8.05 -0.51
CA ALA A 179 -13.27 -7.52 0.18
C ALA A 179 -13.59 -7.05 1.62
N ARG A 180 -14.79 -6.48 1.84
CA ARG A 180 -15.25 -6.10 3.19
C ARG A 180 -15.48 -7.32 4.08
N GLU A 181 -16.07 -8.38 3.55
CA GLU A 181 -16.25 -9.64 4.27
C GLU A 181 -14.90 -10.26 4.64
N LEU A 182 -13.96 -10.29 3.67
CA LEU A 182 -12.62 -10.80 3.90
C LEU A 182 -11.88 -9.98 4.97
N LEU A 183 -11.94 -8.65 4.92
CA LEU A 183 -11.36 -7.77 5.95
C LEU A 183 -11.96 -8.08 7.33
N SER A 184 -13.30 -8.17 7.42
CA SER A 184 -13.98 -8.49 8.67
C SER A 184 -13.52 -9.83 9.22
N GLY A 185 -13.38 -10.85 8.38
CA GLY A 185 -12.85 -12.17 8.75
C GLY A 185 -11.41 -12.09 9.26
N CYS A 186 -10.53 -11.40 8.54
CA CYS A 186 -9.13 -11.22 8.93
C CYS A 186 -8.99 -10.49 10.27
N VAL A 187 -9.76 -9.42 10.47
CA VAL A 187 -9.75 -8.65 11.71
C VAL A 187 -10.27 -9.49 12.87
N THR A 188 -11.42 -10.16 12.70
CA THR A 188 -12.02 -10.99 13.75
C THR A 188 -11.07 -12.12 14.15
N PHE A 189 -10.53 -12.86 13.18
CA PHE A 189 -9.62 -13.96 13.46
C PHE A 189 -8.29 -13.49 14.05
N GLY A 190 -7.75 -12.35 13.57
CA GLY A 190 -6.54 -11.76 14.14
C GLY A 190 -6.72 -11.33 15.60
N VAL A 191 -7.87 -10.72 15.94
CA VAL A 191 -8.19 -10.37 17.33
C VAL A 191 -8.31 -11.62 18.21
N ILE A 192 -8.98 -12.66 17.73
CA ILE A 192 -9.08 -13.94 18.45
C ILE A 192 -7.68 -14.53 18.70
N LEU A 193 -6.78 -14.50 17.71
CA LEU A 193 -5.40 -15.00 17.88
C LEU A 193 -4.63 -14.23 18.94
N VAL A 194 -4.74 -12.91 18.97
CA VAL A 194 -4.05 -12.08 19.97
C VAL A 194 -4.61 -12.37 21.38
N LEU A 195 -5.94 -12.40 21.54
CA LEU A 195 -6.57 -12.68 22.83
C LEU A 195 -6.29 -14.09 23.32
N ALA A 196 -6.35 -15.09 22.42
CA ALA A 196 -5.96 -16.46 22.72
C ALA A 196 -4.48 -16.56 23.11
N GLY A 197 -3.61 -15.81 22.42
CA GLY A 197 -2.19 -15.73 22.75
C GLY A 197 -1.91 -15.20 24.15
N VAL A 198 -2.62 -14.14 24.56
CA VAL A 198 -2.53 -13.59 25.94
C VAL A 198 -3.01 -14.62 26.95
N GLY A 199 -4.17 -15.25 26.71
CA GLY A 199 -4.72 -16.28 27.60
C GLY A 199 -3.80 -17.51 27.73
N LEU A 200 -3.26 -18.00 26.61
CA LEU A 200 -2.32 -19.13 26.59
C LEU A 200 -0.98 -18.76 27.27
N MET A 201 -0.48 -17.52 27.05
CA MET A 201 0.73 -17.05 27.71
C MET A 201 0.54 -17.10 29.25
N ALA A 202 -0.59 -16.62 29.77
CA ALA A 202 -0.89 -16.64 31.19
C ALA A 202 -1.01 -18.09 31.76
N LEU A 203 -1.64 -19.01 30.99
CA LEU A 203 -1.82 -20.39 31.42
C LEU A 203 -0.51 -21.21 31.34
N LEU A 204 0.31 -21.00 30.33
CA LEU A 204 1.50 -21.81 30.07
C LEU A 204 2.77 -21.28 30.73
N SER A 205 2.78 -20.05 31.21
CA SER A 205 3.95 -19.46 31.88
C SER A 205 4.37 -20.25 33.14
N GLU A 206 3.45 -20.86 33.86
CA GLU A 206 3.75 -21.68 35.04
C GLU A 206 4.32 -23.07 34.67
N THR A 207 3.95 -23.61 33.50
CA THR A 207 4.34 -24.98 33.09
C THR A 207 5.56 -25.00 32.19
N TRP A 208 5.64 -24.07 31.22
CA TRP A 208 6.73 -24.00 30.21
C TRP A 208 7.78 -22.95 30.54
N GLY A 209 7.51 -22.09 31.54
CA GLY A 209 8.31 -20.92 31.84
C GLY A 209 7.95 -19.70 31.00
N GLU A 210 8.41 -18.53 31.40
CA GLU A 210 8.05 -17.25 30.80
C GLU A 210 8.53 -17.12 29.34
N GLY A 211 9.75 -17.61 29.04
CA GLY A 211 10.35 -17.49 27.70
C GLY A 211 9.53 -18.19 26.62
N PRO A 212 9.29 -19.51 26.68
CA PRO A 212 8.50 -20.22 25.67
C PRO A 212 7.05 -19.73 25.57
N ALA A 213 6.42 -19.37 26.70
CA ALA A 213 5.05 -18.81 26.71
C ALA A 213 5.00 -17.45 25.98
N CYS A 214 5.96 -16.58 26.21
CA CYS A 214 6.10 -15.29 25.53
C CYS A 214 6.40 -15.49 24.04
N ALA A 215 7.27 -16.42 23.67
CA ALA A 215 7.61 -16.73 22.28
C ALA A 215 6.39 -17.23 21.49
N MET A 216 5.56 -18.06 22.12
CA MET A 216 4.28 -18.51 21.51
C MET A 216 3.33 -17.32 21.30
N PHE A 217 3.16 -16.45 22.29
CA PHE A 217 2.34 -15.24 22.18
C PHE A 217 2.83 -14.34 21.02
N LEU A 218 4.13 -14.09 20.93
CA LEU A 218 4.73 -13.30 19.85
C LEU A 218 4.53 -13.93 18.48
N THR A 219 4.60 -15.27 18.39
CA THR A 219 4.34 -16.00 17.14
C THR A 219 2.88 -15.82 16.68
N LEU A 220 1.91 -15.97 17.60
CA LEU A 220 0.50 -15.72 17.31
C LEU A 220 0.24 -14.26 16.92
N THR A 221 0.92 -13.33 17.58
CA THR A 221 0.86 -11.90 17.26
C THR A 221 1.43 -11.62 15.87
N ALA A 222 2.52 -12.28 15.45
CA ALA A 222 3.06 -12.15 14.10
C ALA A 222 2.08 -12.61 13.03
N ILE A 223 1.39 -13.74 13.26
CA ILE A 223 0.34 -14.25 12.37
C ILE A 223 -0.84 -13.26 12.32
N ALA A 224 -1.28 -12.76 13.47
CA ALA A 224 -2.34 -11.76 13.54
C ALA A 224 -1.96 -10.46 12.79
N THR A 225 -0.72 -10.00 12.93
CA THR A 225 -0.18 -8.84 12.20
C THR A 225 -0.23 -9.07 10.69
N TRP A 226 0.17 -10.26 10.23
CA TRP A 226 0.05 -10.63 8.81
C TRP A 226 -1.40 -10.52 8.32
N LEU A 227 -2.35 -11.08 9.07
CA LEU A 227 -3.78 -11.02 8.72
C LEU A 227 -4.31 -9.59 8.68
N PHE A 228 -3.96 -8.75 9.65
CA PHE A 228 -4.41 -7.35 9.70
C PHE A 228 -3.87 -6.55 8.52
N VAL A 229 -2.57 -6.66 8.24
CA VAL A 229 -1.92 -5.93 7.15
C VAL A 229 -2.43 -6.43 5.80
N TRP A 230 -2.45 -7.74 5.58
CA TRP A 230 -2.90 -8.33 4.32
C TRP A 230 -4.38 -8.04 4.03
N GLY A 231 -5.24 -8.23 5.04
CA GLY A 231 -6.67 -7.93 4.92
C GLY A 231 -6.93 -6.44 4.69
N GLY A 232 -6.24 -5.56 5.43
CA GLY A 232 -6.33 -4.12 5.28
C GLY A 232 -5.89 -3.64 3.90
N MET A 233 -4.74 -4.10 3.41
CA MET A 233 -4.22 -3.74 2.09
C MET A 233 -5.08 -4.32 0.96
N THR A 234 -5.57 -5.55 1.11
CA THR A 234 -6.49 -6.17 0.15
C THR A 234 -7.81 -5.40 0.06
N TYR A 235 -8.28 -4.82 1.15
CA TYR A 235 -9.45 -3.94 1.13
C TYR A 235 -9.13 -2.57 0.56
N SER A 236 -8.02 -1.94 0.96
CA SER A 236 -7.66 -0.59 0.52
C SER A 236 -7.32 -0.49 -0.97
N ARG A 237 -6.92 -1.59 -1.63
CA ARG A 237 -6.69 -1.59 -3.09
C ARG A 237 -7.94 -1.26 -3.91
N LEU A 238 -9.15 -1.48 -3.35
CA LEU A 238 -10.41 -1.16 -4.01
C LEU A 238 -10.75 0.34 -3.94
N ASP A 239 -10.01 1.11 -3.16
CA ASP A 239 -10.14 2.56 -3.08
C ASP A 239 -9.18 3.21 -4.09
N ILE A 240 -9.62 3.20 -5.35
CA ILE A 240 -8.85 3.78 -6.46
C ILE A 240 -8.74 5.29 -6.32
N ASP A 241 -9.75 5.95 -5.74
CA ASP A 241 -9.68 7.38 -5.47
C ASP A 241 -8.52 7.72 -4.50
N ALA A 242 -8.33 6.90 -3.45
CA ALA A 242 -7.20 7.05 -2.55
C ALA A 242 -5.85 6.81 -3.25
N TYR A 243 -5.78 5.82 -4.16
CA TYR A 243 -4.59 5.58 -4.97
C TYR A 243 -4.29 6.78 -5.88
N ASN A 244 -5.25 7.26 -6.65
CA ASN A 244 -5.10 8.39 -7.58
C ASN A 244 -4.69 9.66 -6.83
N ASN A 245 -5.32 9.94 -5.69
CA ASN A 245 -4.96 11.08 -4.83
C ASN A 245 -3.53 10.95 -4.30
N GLY A 246 -3.14 9.77 -3.83
CA GLY A 246 -1.79 9.50 -3.36
C GLY A 246 -0.73 9.50 -4.47
N ALA A 247 -1.08 9.14 -5.69
CA ALA A 247 -0.20 9.26 -6.84
C ALA A 247 -0.02 10.72 -7.27
N ALA A 248 -1.10 11.52 -7.18
CA ALA A 248 -1.07 12.94 -7.52
C ALA A 248 -0.21 13.79 -6.56
N GLU A 249 0.08 13.33 -5.33
CA GLU A 249 0.92 14.05 -4.38
C GLU A 249 2.32 14.35 -4.92
N ASP A 250 2.89 13.42 -5.68
CA ASP A 250 4.23 13.52 -6.23
C ASP A 250 4.28 14.27 -7.57
N LEU A 251 3.12 14.51 -8.22
CA LEU A 251 3.05 15.14 -9.52
C LEU A 251 3.14 16.68 -9.43
N SER A 252 3.79 17.28 -10.45
CA SER A 252 3.77 18.72 -10.70
C SER A 252 2.47 19.15 -11.39
N ASP A 253 2.18 20.46 -11.40
CA ASP A 253 1.00 20.98 -12.12
C ASP A 253 1.05 20.67 -13.62
N GLN A 254 2.25 20.70 -14.22
CA GLN A 254 2.45 20.38 -15.64
C GLN A 254 2.18 18.90 -15.95
N GLU A 255 2.57 18.00 -15.05
CA GLU A 255 2.31 16.58 -15.20
C GLU A 255 0.82 16.27 -15.05
N ILE A 256 0.12 16.92 -14.11
CA ILE A 256 -1.35 16.78 -13.97
C ILE A 256 -2.07 17.30 -15.24
N ASP A 257 -1.58 18.39 -15.84
CA ASP A 257 -2.15 18.91 -17.08
C ASP A 257 -1.89 18.02 -18.29
N ALA A 258 -0.79 17.26 -18.26
CA ALA A 258 -0.46 16.30 -19.29
C ALA A 258 -1.33 15.01 -19.23
N LEU A 259 -1.97 14.74 -18.08
CA LEU A 259 -2.90 13.62 -17.96
C LEU A 259 -4.14 13.84 -18.83
N SER A 260 -4.64 12.78 -19.42
CA SER A 260 -5.81 12.79 -20.30
C SER A 260 -7.15 12.91 -19.57
N LEU A 261 -7.20 13.66 -18.46
CA LEU A 261 -8.34 13.83 -17.57
C LEU A 261 -9.25 14.98 -18.02
N SER A 262 -10.52 14.92 -17.58
CA SER A 262 -11.44 16.04 -17.70
C SER A 262 -10.98 17.22 -16.81
N GLU A 263 -11.42 18.43 -17.12
CA GLU A 263 -11.03 19.62 -16.35
C GLU A 263 -11.52 19.53 -14.88
N GLU A 264 -12.69 18.91 -14.65
CA GLU A 264 -13.24 18.70 -13.30
C GLU A 264 -12.37 17.73 -12.49
N GLU A 265 -11.88 16.65 -13.10
CA GLU A 265 -10.99 15.66 -12.46
C GLU A 265 -9.64 16.28 -12.13
N ARG A 266 -9.06 17.10 -13.03
CA ARG A 266 -7.83 17.83 -12.76
C ARG A 266 -7.95 18.76 -11.57
N ILE A 267 -9.05 19.51 -11.50
CA ILE A 267 -9.32 20.42 -10.38
C ILE A 267 -9.43 19.62 -9.08
N ARG A 268 -10.14 18.50 -9.08
CA ARG A 268 -10.27 17.61 -7.90
C ARG A 268 -8.91 17.07 -7.45
N LEU A 269 -8.10 16.57 -8.38
CA LEU A 269 -6.77 16.06 -8.07
C LEU A 269 -5.86 17.12 -7.48
N ARG A 270 -5.84 18.35 -8.04
CA ARG A 270 -5.07 19.47 -7.49
C ARG A 270 -5.54 19.84 -6.08
N GLN A 271 -6.84 19.93 -5.86
CA GLN A 271 -7.40 20.24 -4.55
C GLN A 271 -7.03 19.16 -3.52
N SER A 272 -7.19 17.90 -3.87
CA SER A 272 -6.83 16.77 -3.03
C SER A 272 -5.33 16.77 -2.70
N ARG A 273 -4.46 16.96 -3.70
CA ARG A 273 -3.01 17.06 -3.52
C ARG A 273 -2.63 18.18 -2.56
N ASP A 274 -3.15 19.39 -2.80
CA ASP A 274 -2.82 20.57 -1.97
C ASP A 274 -3.33 20.39 -0.54
N GLN A 275 -4.46 19.72 -0.35
CA GLN A 275 -5.00 19.37 0.96
C GLN A 275 -4.11 18.34 1.67
N SER A 276 -3.75 17.23 1.00
CA SER A 276 -2.84 16.22 1.55
C SER A 276 -1.50 16.82 1.93
N ARG A 277 -0.91 17.67 1.09
CA ARG A 277 0.35 18.38 1.38
C ARG A 277 0.23 19.32 2.59
N ARG A 278 -0.92 19.95 2.82
CA ARG A 278 -1.15 20.77 4.03
C ARG A 278 -1.24 19.90 5.28
N VAL A 279 -1.99 18.81 5.22
CA VAL A 279 -2.12 17.86 6.33
C VAL A 279 -0.77 17.22 6.66
N GLY A 280 -0.05 16.74 5.64
CA GLY A 280 1.28 16.15 5.79
C GLY A 280 2.25 17.09 6.50
N ARG A 281 2.38 18.34 6.02
CA ARG A 281 3.23 19.37 6.65
C ARG A 281 2.83 19.67 8.10
N ALA A 282 1.53 19.70 8.39
CA ALA A 282 1.06 19.91 9.76
C ALA A 282 1.47 18.75 10.68
N CYS A 283 1.31 17.50 10.21
CA CYS A 283 1.73 16.30 10.94
C CYS A 283 3.26 16.24 11.12
N GLU A 284 4.04 16.60 10.11
CA GLU A 284 5.51 16.69 10.21
C GLU A 284 5.94 17.67 11.30
N ILE A 285 5.36 18.87 11.31
CA ILE A 285 5.66 19.89 12.33
C ILE A 285 5.27 19.38 13.73
N ILE A 286 4.09 18.80 13.88
CA ILE A 286 3.63 18.25 15.16
C ILE A 286 4.58 17.17 15.68
N MET A 287 4.97 16.22 14.82
CA MET A 287 5.88 15.14 15.20
C MET A 287 7.29 15.63 15.50
N LEU A 288 7.76 16.66 14.78
CA LEU A 288 9.05 17.31 15.06
C LEU A 288 9.04 17.98 16.43
N VAL A 289 7.99 18.72 16.75
CA VAL A 289 7.80 19.33 18.08
C VAL A 289 7.72 18.26 19.15
N ALA A 290 6.92 17.21 18.95
CA ALA A 290 6.82 16.09 19.89
C ALA A 290 8.18 15.42 20.14
N THR A 291 9.00 15.28 19.12
CA THR A 291 10.36 14.71 19.22
C THR A 291 11.28 15.65 20.00
N ILE A 292 11.25 16.94 19.72
CA ILE A 292 12.05 17.93 20.48
C ILE A 292 11.64 17.92 21.96
N VAL A 293 10.34 17.90 22.25
CA VAL A 293 9.82 17.84 23.64
C VAL A 293 10.26 16.52 24.31
N GLY A 294 10.14 15.37 23.62
CA GLY A 294 10.56 14.07 24.16
C GLY A 294 12.07 14.01 24.45
N LEU A 295 12.89 14.51 23.55
CA LEU A 295 14.33 14.58 23.76
C LEU A 295 14.71 15.57 24.86
N ALA A 296 14.09 16.73 24.91
CA ALA A 296 14.28 17.70 25.98
C ALA A 296 13.91 17.09 27.33
N TRP A 297 12.78 16.39 27.40
CA TRP A 297 12.34 15.68 28.62
C TRP A 297 13.35 14.61 29.04
N LEU A 298 13.84 13.80 28.10
CA LEU A 298 14.81 12.76 28.36
C LEU A 298 16.15 13.33 28.90
N PHE A 299 16.69 14.34 28.21
CA PHE A 299 18.00 14.90 28.57
C PHE A 299 17.92 15.85 29.79
N LEU A 300 16.92 16.72 29.84
CA LEU A 300 16.78 17.66 30.93
C LEU A 300 16.31 16.95 32.22
N GLY A 301 15.38 15.99 32.08
CA GLY A 301 14.94 15.16 33.21
C GLY A 301 16.10 14.40 33.83
N ARG A 302 17.01 13.87 33.02
CA ARG A 302 18.20 13.15 33.50
C ARG A 302 19.28 14.08 34.07
N ALA A 303 19.40 15.31 33.55
CA ALA A 303 20.35 16.30 34.05
C ALA A 303 19.90 16.97 35.39
N LEU A 304 18.58 17.08 35.58
CA LEU A 304 18.00 17.71 36.77
C LEU A 304 17.72 16.71 37.92
N THR A 305 17.83 15.39 37.70
CA THR A 305 17.70 14.40 38.78
C THR A 305 19.03 14.23 39.51
N PRO A 306 19.13 14.57 40.82
CA PRO A 306 20.31 14.32 41.60
C PRO A 306 20.63 12.82 41.68
N ALA A 307 21.89 12.46 41.94
CA ALA A 307 22.30 11.06 42.09
C ALA A 307 21.58 10.30 43.20
N ASP A 308 21.05 11.00 44.17
CA ASP A 308 20.29 10.47 45.35
C ASP A 308 18.77 10.68 45.21
N ALA A 309 18.26 10.88 43.98
CA ALA A 309 16.85 11.15 43.76
C ALA A 309 15.97 9.95 44.06
N ASP A 310 14.78 10.21 44.58
CA ASP A 310 13.72 9.24 44.82
C ASP A 310 13.40 8.42 43.57
N PRO A 311 13.23 7.09 43.64
CA PRO A 311 12.82 6.24 42.51
C PRO A 311 11.64 6.76 41.69
N ALA A 312 10.74 7.53 42.35
CA ALA A 312 9.61 8.18 41.71
C ALA A 312 10.03 9.30 40.71
N ALA A 313 11.11 10.05 41.02
CA ALA A 313 11.61 11.10 40.11
C ALA A 313 12.32 10.53 38.89
N VAL A 314 13.02 9.40 39.06
CA VAL A 314 13.64 8.64 37.92
C VAL A 314 12.56 8.03 37.03
N SER A 315 11.44 7.58 37.61
CA SER A 315 10.28 7.06 36.89
C SER A 315 9.63 8.14 35.99
N LEU A 316 9.60 9.39 36.41
CA LEU A 316 9.03 10.47 35.60
C LEU A 316 9.84 10.73 34.33
N ALA A 317 11.17 10.66 34.40
CA ALA A 317 12.06 10.82 33.24
C ALA A 317 11.92 9.65 32.23
N SER A 318 11.51 8.47 32.68
CA SER A 318 11.32 7.29 31.82
C SER A 318 10.08 7.39 30.91
N HIS A 319 9.18 8.34 31.16
CA HIS A 319 7.93 8.52 30.38
C HIS A 319 8.08 9.49 29.19
N PHE A 320 9.32 9.81 28.76
CA PHE A 320 9.59 10.70 27.63
C PHE A 320 8.91 10.25 26.30
N TRP A 321 8.67 8.96 26.15
CA TRP A 321 7.98 8.38 24.98
C TRP A 321 6.51 8.82 24.85
N LEU A 322 5.87 9.29 25.94
CA LEU A 322 4.50 9.83 25.91
C LEU A 322 4.37 11.03 24.96
N SER A 323 5.45 11.78 24.75
CA SER A 323 5.46 12.91 23.81
C SER A 323 5.07 12.49 22.39
N TRP A 324 5.49 11.31 21.94
CA TRP A 324 5.12 10.78 20.63
C TRP A 324 3.69 10.27 20.59
N VAL A 325 3.19 9.71 21.69
CA VAL A 325 1.77 9.31 21.80
C VAL A 325 0.87 10.54 21.68
N PHE A 326 1.19 11.63 22.42
CA PHE A 326 0.45 12.89 22.30
C PHE A 326 0.64 13.54 20.92
N GLY A 327 1.82 13.44 20.32
CA GLY A 327 2.09 13.86 18.96
C GLY A 327 1.21 13.12 17.94
N GLY A 328 1.09 11.81 18.08
CA GLY A 328 0.21 11.00 17.23
C GLY A 328 -1.28 11.35 17.38
N ILE A 329 -1.75 11.59 18.60
CA ILE A 329 -3.13 12.05 18.86
C ILE A 329 -3.35 13.45 18.24
N ALA A 330 -2.39 14.35 18.38
CA ALA A 330 -2.46 15.68 17.78
C ALA A 330 -2.48 15.63 16.25
N CYS A 331 -1.71 14.71 15.63
CA CYS A 331 -1.77 14.45 14.18
C CYS A 331 -3.16 13.95 13.76
N ALA A 332 -3.75 13.01 14.51
CA ALA A 332 -5.10 12.51 14.22
C ALA A 332 -6.14 13.64 14.27
N ILE A 333 -6.05 14.53 15.27
CA ILE A 333 -6.91 15.72 15.38
C ILE A 333 -6.67 16.66 14.19
N ALA A 334 -5.41 16.91 13.81
CA ALA A 334 -5.07 17.77 12.67
C ALA A 334 -5.66 17.22 11.37
N VAL A 335 -5.60 15.90 11.13
CA VAL A 335 -6.22 15.24 9.99
C VAL A 335 -7.72 15.48 9.97
N ILE A 336 -8.42 15.32 11.09
CA ILE A 336 -9.87 15.52 11.18
C ILE A 336 -10.25 16.98 10.92
N VAL A 337 -9.49 17.92 11.48
CA VAL A 337 -9.78 19.37 11.38
C VAL A 337 -9.47 19.90 9.99
N LEU A 338 -8.36 19.47 9.39
CA LEU A 338 -7.91 19.95 8.08
C LEU A 338 -8.56 19.19 6.91
N ASN A 339 -9.14 18.03 7.17
CA ASN A 339 -9.86 17.21 6.18
C ASN A 339 -11.31 16.99 6.64
N PRO A 340 -12.14 18.04 6.72
CA PRO A 340 -13.55 17.86 7.01
C PRO A 340 -14.16 17.05 5.86
N ARG A 341 -14.62 15.84 6.18
CA ARG A 341 -15.44 15.06 5.23
C ARG A 341 -16.71 15.87 4.94
N PRO A 342 -17.11 15.97 3.67
CA PRO A 342 -18.37 16.64 3.30
C PRO A 342 -19.58 15.96 3.91
#